data_d09ae8e236606630f47d6515c3e58f5a
#
_entry.id   d09ae8e236606630f47d6515c3e58f5a
#
_cell.length_a   1.000
_cell.length_b   1.000
_cell.length_c   1.000
_cell.angle_alpha   90.00
_cell.angle_beta   90.00
_cell.angle_gamma   90.00
#
_symmetry.space_group_name_H-M   'P 1'
#
loop_
_entity.id
_entity.type
_entity.pdbx_description
1 polymer ?
#
loop_
_entity_poly.entity_id
_entity_poly.type
_entity_poly.pdbx_seq_one_letter_code
_entity_poly.pdbx_strand_id
1 'polypeptide(L)'
;MNKKFCLIIVAMIIALNSCASQPKEVSGLKDVFDKFKIDGSFLIYNQNKNIYMGYNLERCKIHFRPASTFKIPNTLIAFESGIATPETVFKWNGEKRSFSSWEKDMTIVEAFKASAVPVYQEIARRIGAEKMKYYTQLFNYGNMDINSENIDKFWLEGNSTITQYQQIYFLQKLYNLELPIKEEYMKQVKAMMQYEVGKNYIISGKTGWANSQKESIAWFVGYVETNDNVYFFATNVVPNESTNMETFGQVRIELTKDILNKLKIISKD
;
A
#
# COMPACT_ATOMS: atom_id res chain seq x y z
N MET A 1 -22.36 67.84 15.94
CA MET A 1 -21.42 67.38 14.87
C MET A 1 -20.65 66.16 15.36
N ASN A 2 -21.15 64.96 15.07
CA ASN A 2 -20.52 63.68 15.53
C ASN A 2 -19.78 63.07 14.34
N LYS A 3 -18.47 63.07 14.41
CA LYS A 3 -17.60 62.35 13.45
C LYS A 3 -17.52 60.89 13.89
N LYS A 4 -18.12 59.96 13.11
CA LYS A 4 -17.95 58.52 13.25
C LYS A 4 -16.59 58.15 12.61
N PHE A 5 -15.66 57.66 13.43
CA PHE A 5 -14.42 57.05 12.99
C PHE A 5 -14.74 55.60 12.54
N CYS A 6 -14.64 55.35 11.24
CA CYS A 6 -14.68 53.96 10.70
C CYS A 6 -13.27 53.37 10.80
N LEU A 7 -13.08 52.40 11.69
CA LEU A 7 -11.88 51.60 11.80
C LEU A 7 -11.95 50.50 10.72
N ILE A 8 -11.17 50.59 9.68
CA ILE A 8 -11.01 49.53 8.66
C ILE A 8 -9.94 48.56 9.20
N ILE A 9 -10.39 47.41 9.68
CA ILE A 9 -9.49 46.27 10.01
C ILE A 9 -9.17 45.57 8.71
N VAL A 10 -7.95 45.80 8.18
CA VAL A 10 -7.42 45.00 7.08
C VAL A 10 -6.91 43.68 7.66
N ALA A 11 -7.71 42.63 7.51
CA ALA A 11 -7.29 41.28 7.84
C ALA A 11 -6.26 40.82 6.77
N MET A 12 -4.99 40.81 7.14
CA MET A 12 -3.92 40.25 6.34
C MET A 12 -4.00 38.72 6.40
N ILE A 13 -4.66 38.10 5.39
CA ILE A 13 -4.66 36.66 5.22
C ILE A 13 -3.25 36.27 4.74
N ILE A 14 -2.40 35.87 5.67
CA ILE A 14 -1.14 35.18 5.34
C ILE A 14 -1.52 33.81 4.82
N ALA A 15 -1.63 33.66 3.50
CA ALA A 15 -1.67 32.37 2.85
C ALA A 15 -0.32 31.67 3.09
N LEU A 16 -0.25 30.81 4.09
CA LEU A 16 0.82 29.83 4.24
C LEU A 16 0.73 28.87 3.03
N ASN A 17 1.30 29.29 1.91
CA ASN A 17 1.62 28.38 0.83
C ASN A 17 2.67 27.40 1.40
N SER A 18 2.23 26.30 1.96
CA SER A 18 3.03 25.11 2.14
C SER A 18 3.47 24.68 0.75
N CYS A 19 4.64 25.15 0.32
CA CYS A 19 5.25 24.79 -0.95
C CYS A 19 5.67 23.32 -0.82
N ALA A 20 4.74 22.40 -1.11
CA ALA A 20 5.07 20.99 -1.23
C ALA A 20 6.13 20.90 -2.33
N SER A 21 7.33 20.44 -1.97
CA SER A 21 8.42 20.29 -2.93
C SER A 21 7.97 19.37 -4.06
N GLN A 22 8.21 19.80 -5.31
CA GLN A 22 7.86 18.99 -6.48
C GLN A 22 8.54 17.62 -6.37
N PRO A 23 7.82 16.53 -6.72
CA PRO A 23 8.41 15.20 -6.76
C PRO A 23 9.65 15.16 -7.65
N LYS A 24 10.71 14.48 -7.19
CA LYS A 24 12.00 14.46 -7.87
C LYS A 24 12.25 13.13 -8.57
N GLU A 25 12.41 13.15 -9.89
CA GLU A 25 12.91 12.01 -10.64
C GLU A 25 14.36 11.71 -10.22
N VAL A 26 14.67 10.44 -9.94
CA VAL A 26 16.02 10.01 -9.52
C VAL A 26 16.76 9.39 -10.69
N SER A 27 17.83 10.04 -11.13
CA SER A 27 18.69 9.50 -12.20
C SER A 27 19.27 8.14 -11.84
N GLY A 28 19.38 7.25 -12.83
CA GLY A 28 19.96 5.93 -12.69
C GLY A 28 19.07 4.87 -12.06
N LEU A 29 17.82 5.19 -11.62
CA LEU A 29 16.87 4.13 -11.22
C LEU A 29 16.39 3.33 -12.42
N LYS A 30 16.35 3.92 -13.61
CA LYS A 30 16.06 3.19 -14.86
C LYS A 30 16.97 1.97 -15.02
N ASP A 31 18.27 2.09 -14.74
CA ASP A 31 19.24 0.99 -14.87
C ASP A 31 18.86 -0.22 -13.99
N VAL A 32 18.20 0.03 -12.84
CA VAL A 32 17.73 -1.05 -11.97
C VAL A 32 16.57 -1.79 -12.64
N PHE A 33 15.61 -1.08 -13.24
CA PHE A 33 14.52 -1.70 -13.99
C PHE A 33 15.05 -2.48 -15.20
N ASP A 34 15.98 -1.92 -15.96
CA ASP A 34 16.62 -2.57 -17.11
C ASP A 34 17.36 -3.86 -16.68
N LYS A 35 18.08 -3.85 -15.56
CA LYS A 35 18.73 -5.04 -14.98
C LYS A 35 17.76 -6.18 -14.72
N PHE A 36 16.59 -5.88 -14.23
CA PHE A 36 15.54 -6.87 -13.95
C PHE A 36 14.69 -7.20 -15.18
N LYS A 37 14.91 -6.55 -16.33
CA LYS A 37 14.13 -6.73 -17.56
C LYS A 37 12.64 -6.60 -17.32
N ILE A 38 12.25 -5.49 -16.71
CA ILE A 38 10.87 -5.25 -16.29
C ILE A 38 10.51 -3.79 -16.48
N ASP A 39 9.26 -3.52 -16.80
CA ASP A 39 8.71 -2.18 -16.86
C ASP A 39 7.99 -1.81 -15.57
N GLY A 40 7.89 -0.51 -15.31
CA GLY A 40 7.18 -0.10 -14.11
C GLY A 40 7.52 1.31 -13.62
N SER A 41 7.29 1.51 -12.34
CA SER A 41 7.59 2.75 -11.62
C SER A 41 7.87 2.48 -10.15
N PHE A 42 8.60 3.37 -9.54
CA PHE A 42 8.93 3.36 -8.13
C PHE A 42 8.71 4.75 -7.54
N LEU A 43 7.98 4.82 -6.45
CA LEU A 43 7.75 6.04 -5.70
C LEU A 43 8.19 5.84 -4.25
N ILE A 44 8.90 6.80 -3.70
CA ILE A 44 9.31 6.84 -2.30
C ILE A 44 9.10 8.22 -1.71
N TYR A 45 8.60 8.27 -0.48
CA TYR A 45 8.48 9.49 0.30
C TYR A 45 9.44 9.46 1.48
N ASN A 46 10.26 10.49 1.60
CA ASN A 46 11.17 10.71 2.72
C ASN A 46 10.45 11.56 3.78
N GLN A 47 10.14 10.99 4.95
CA GLN A 47 9.34 11.67 5.96
C GLN A 47 10.05 12.90 6.52
N ASN A 48 11.34 12.81 6.88
CA ASN A 48 12.07 13.92 7.48
C ASN A 48 12.25 15.10 6.52
N LYS A 49 12.39 14.81 5.21
CA LYS A 49 12.58 15.84 4.18
C LYS A 49 11.28 16.33 3.56
N ASN A 50 10.16 15.66 3.84
CA ASN A 50 8.85 15.93 3.25
C ASN A 50 8.91 16.02 1.71
N ILE A 51 9.54 15.02 1.06
CA ILE A 51 9.74 15.00 -0.38
C ILE A 51 9.45 13.62 -0.98
N TYR A 52 8.75 13.63 -2.11
CA TYR A 52 8.63 12.47 -2.99
C TYR A 52 9.80 12.39 -3.95
N MET A 53 10.32 11.17 -4.15
CA MET A 53 11.35 10.86 -5.14
C MET A 53 10.98 9.55 -5.82
N GLY A 54 11.50 9.31 -7.04
CA GLY A 54 11.20 8.03 -7.68
C GLY A 54 11.71 7.91 -9.10
N TYR A 55 11.13 6.94 -9.78
CA TYR A 55 11.34 6.65 -11.19
C TYR A 55 10.00 6.53 -11.91
N ASN A 56 9.92 7.13 -13.09
CA ASN A 56 8.72 7.17 -13.93
C ASN A 56 7.53 7.77 -13.16
N LEU A 57 7.72 9.01 -12.69
CA LEU A 57 6.77 9.70 -11.81
C LEU A 57 5.40 9.92 -12.45
N GLU A 58 5.34 10.06 -13.78
CA GLU A 58 4.04 10.18 -14.48
C GLU A 58 3.25 8.86 -14.37
N ARG A 59 3.93 7.70 -14.50
CA ARG A 59 3.29 6.41 -14.28
C ARG A 59 2.83 6.21 -12.83
N CYS A 60 3.51 6.81 -11.85
CA CYS A 60 3.10 6.76 -10.44
C CYS A 60 1.72 7.39 -10.19
N LYS A 61 1.21 8.23 -11.09
CA LYS A 61 -0.11 8.85 -11.04
C LYS A 61 -1.21 7.99 -11.66
N ILE A 62 -0.83 6.95 -12.41
CA ILE A 62 -1.78 6.06 -13.07
C ILE A 62 -2.43 5.13 -12.03
N HIS A 63 -3.70 4.89 -12.23
CA HIS A 63 -4.52 4.02 -11.40
C HIS A 63 -4.39 2.56 -11.82
N PHE A 64 -4.05 1.67 -10.88
CA PHE A 64 -3.95 0.23 -11.08
C PHE A 64 -4.75 -0.52 -10.03
N ARG A 65 -5.16 -1.75 -10.33
CA ARG A 65 -5.82 -2.61 -9.35
C ARG A 65 -4.93 -2.83 -8.11
N PRO A 66 -5.48 -2.70 -6.90
CA PRO A 66 -4.68 -2.84 -5.68
C PRO A 66 -4.20 -4.26 -5.44
N ALA A 67 -4.89 -5.27 -5.94
CA ALA A 67 -4.60 -6.68 -5.69
C ALA A 67 -4.43 -6.96 -4.18
N SER A 68 -3.50 -7.83 -3.79
CA SER A 68 -3.31 -8.21 -2.39
C SER A 68 -2.74 -7.10 -1.49
N THR A 69 -2.40 -5.89 -2.00
CA THR A 69 -2.10 -4.75 -1.13
C THR A 69 -3.34 -4.31 -0.36
N PHE A 70 -4.54 -4.56 -0.91
CA PHE A 70 -5.81 -4.32 -0.24
C PHE A 70 -5.99 -5.12 1.06
N LYS A 71 -5.21 -6.15 1.29
CA LYS A 71 -5.25 -6.89 2.56
C LYS A 71 -4.89 -6.02 3.76
N ILE A 72 -4.14 -4.94 3.58
CA ILE A 72 -3.84 -3.99 4.67
C ILE A 72 -5.14 -3.31 5.15
N PRO A 73 -5.87 -2.54 4.32
CA PRO A 73 -7.13 -1.93 4.78
C PRO A 73 -8.21 -2.97 5.13
N ASN A 74 -8.27 -4.10 4.42
CA ASN A 74 -9.23 -5.16 4.74
C ASN A 74 -9.05 -5.71 6.17
N THR A 75 -7.80 -5.92 6.61
CA THR A 75 -7.50 -6.36 7.99
C THR A 75 -7.89 -5.30 9.01
N LEU A 76 -7.56 -4.02 8.75
CA LEU A 76 -7.96 -2.90 9.62
C LEU A 76 -9.49 -2.84 9.78
N ILE A 77 -10.22 -2.97 8.67
CA ILE A 77 -11.69 -2.97 8.66
C ILE A 77 -12.24 -4.20 9.40
N ALA A 78 -11.62 -5.37 9.24
CA ALA A 78 -12.02 -6.57 9.95
C ALA A 78 -11.90 -6.42 11.47
N PHE A 79 -10.79 -5.82 11.95
CA PHE A 79 -10.58 -5.57 13.38
C PHE A 79 -11.55 -4.50 13.90
N GLU A 80 -11.68 -3.38 13.21
CA GLU A 80 -12.58 -2.30 13.62
C GLU A 80 -14.05 -2.71 13.61
N SER A 81 -14.44 -3.61 12.70
CA SER A 81 -15.80 -4.16 12.61
C SER A 81 -16.07 -5.34 13.56
N GLY A 82 -15.07 -5.78 14.34
CA GLY A 82 -15.19 -6.94 15.24
C GLY A 82 -15.34 -8.29 14.52
N ILE A 83 -14.99 -8.36 13.24
CA ILE A 83 -15.07 -9.60 12.43
C ILE A 83 -13.93 -10.55 12.73
N ALA A 84 -12.76 -10.02 13.11
CA ALA A 84 -11.59 -10.81 13.46
C ALA A 84 -10.74 -10.10 14.53
N THR A 85 -9.92 -10.89 15.21
CA THR A 85 -8.75 -10.47 16.00
C THR A 85 -7.51 -11.16 15.42
N PRO A 86 -6.28 -10.81 15.83
CA PRO A 86 -5.07 -11.50 15.38
C PRO A 86 -5.11 -13.04 15.56
N GLU A 87 -5.83 -13.51 16.60
CA GLU A 87 -5.96 -14.93 16.96
C GLU A 87 -7.09 -15.64 16.21
N THR A 88 -7.96 -14.91 15.51
CA THR A 88 -9.09 -15.52 14.78
C THR A 88 -8.59 -16.49 13.73
N VAL A 89 -9.03 -17.74 13.86
CA VAL A 89 -8.72 -18.84 12.94
C VAL A 89 -9.82 -19.00 11.90
N PHE A 90 -9.44 -18.98 10.64
CA PHE A 90 -10.29 -19.27 9.48
C PHE A 90 -10.08 -20.73 9.09
N LYS A 91 -11.15 -21.50 9.10
CA LYS A 91 -11.12 -22.94 8.82
C LYS A 91 -11.04 -23.20 7.32
N TRP A 92 -10.14 -24.10 6.93
CA TRP A 92 -10.13 -24.61 5.57
C TRP A 92 -11.29 -25.61 5.37
N ASN A 93 -12.00 -25.45 4.27
CA ASN A 93 -13.19 -26.27 3.96
C ASN A 93 -12.87 -27.56 3.18
N GLY A 94 -11.59 -27.94 3.05
CA GLY A 94 -11.16 -29.13 2.32
C GLY A 94 -11.06 -28.99 0.80
N GLU A 95 -11.46 -27.84 0.24
CA GLU A 95 -11.38 -27.60 -1.21
C GLU A 95 -9.95 -27.32 -1.68
N LYS A 96 -9.62 -27.81 -2.89
CA LYS A 96 -8.36 -27.51 -3.56
C LYS A 96 -8.20 -26.00 -3.78
N ARG A 97 -7.02 -25.47 -3.47
CA ARG A 97 -6.68 -24.05 -3.63
C ARG A 97 -5.60 -23.85 -4.70
N SER A 98 -5.44 -22.60 -5.16
CA SER A 98 -4.39 -22.24 -6.12
C SER A 98 -2.96 -22.47 -5.59
N PHE A 99 -2.80 -22.46 -4.27
CA PHE A 99 -1.54 -22.75 -3.59
C PHE A 99 -1.78 -23.73 -2.45
N SER A 100 -1.00 -24.79 -2.38
CA SER A 100 -1.09 -25.79 -1.30
C SER A 100 -0.87 -25.20 0.09
N SER A 101 -0.10 -24.11 0.18
CA SER A 101 0.09 -23.35 1.42
C SER A 101 -1.20 -22.73 1.98
N TRP A 102 -2.28 -22.65 1.20
CA TRP A 102 -3.60 -22.17 1.62
C TRP A 102 -4.56 -23.30 2.01
N GLU A 103 -4.13 -24.57 1.89
CA GLU A 103 -4.94 -25.77 2.17
C GLU A 103 -4.78 -26.19 3.64
N LYS A 104 -5.03 -25.28 4.56
CA LYS A 104 -5.00 -25.50 6.01
C LYS A 104 -5.78 -24.41 6.74
N ASP A 105 -6.13 -24.68 8.00
CA ASP A 105 -6.60 -23.63 8.92
C ASP A 105 -5.53 -22.55 9.09
N MET A 106 -5.95 -21.29 9.12
CA MET A 106 -5.04 -20.16 9.25
C MET A 106 -5.59 -19.11 10.21
N THR A 107 -4.73 -18.56 11.07
CA THR A 107 -5.01 -17.27 11.69
C THR A 107 -5.01 -16.17 10.63
N ILE A 108 -5.64 -15.00 10.94
CA ILE A 108 -5.59 -13.86 10.02
C ILE A 108 -4.15 -13.39 9.79
N VAL A 109 -3.27 -13.54 10.78
CA VAL A 109 -1.83 -13.21 10.67
C VAL A 109 -1.14 -14.12 9.65
N GLU A 110 -1.35 -15.43 9.74
CA GLU A 110 -0.82 -16.40 8.76
C GLU A 110 -1.38 -16.15 7.36
N ALA A 111 -2.69 -15.89 7.25
CA ALA A 111 -3.35 -15.57 5.99
C ALA A 111 -2.81 -14.28 5.35
N PHE A 112 -2.49 -13.26 6.15
CA PHE A 112 -1.85 -12.03 5.68
C PHE A 112 -0.46 -12.31 5.10
N LYS A 113 0.38 -13.04 5.85
CA LYS A 113 1.74 -13.43 5.44
C LYS A 113 1.74 -14.30 4.18
N ALA A 114 0.87 -15.32 4.13
CA ALA A 114 0.69 -16.19 2.98
C ALA A 114 -0.05 -15.52 1.81
N SER A 115 -0.57 -14.32 2.01
CA SER A 115 -1.45 -13.63 1.05
C SER A 115 -2.67 -14.47 0.62
N ALA A 116 -3.23 -15.27 1.54
CA ALA A 116 -4.30 -16.22 1.28
C ALA A 116 -5.59 -15.53 0.82
N VAL A 117 -5.86 -15.58 -0.49
CA VAL A 117 -7.04 -14.95 -1.10
C VAL A 117 -8.34 -15.52 -0.52
N PRO A 118 -8.54 -16.85 -0.36
CA PRO A 118 -9.82 -17.39 0.11
C PRO A 118 -10.21 -16.89 1.51
N VAL A 119 -9.24 -16.74 2.41
CA VAL A 119 -9.48 -16.20 3.77
C VAL A 119 -9.94 -14.73 3.68
N TYR A 120 -9.28 -13.92 2.85
CA TYR A 120 -9.65 -12.51 2.70
C TYR A 120 -10.96 -12.30 1.96
N GLN A 121 -11.36 -13.21 1.09
CA GLN A 121 -12.69 -13.26 0.50
C GLN A 121 -13.77 -13.53 1.56
N GLU A 122 -13.53 -14.48 2.45
CA GLU A 122 -14.43 -14.76 3.57
C GLU A 122 -14.55 -13.55 4.51
N ILE A 123 -13.42 -12.93 4.89
CA ILE A 123 -13.40 -11.69 5.70
C ILE A 123 -14.24 -10.60 5.04
N ALA A 124 -14.04 -10.35 3.75
CA ALA A 124 -14.77 -9.31 3.02
C ALA A 124 -16.28 -9.57 2.98
N ARG A 125 -16.70 -10.83 2.74
CA ARG A 125 -18.11 -11.22 2.82
C ARG A 125 -18.72 -11.01 4.21
N ARG A 126 -17.96 -11.32 5.28
CA ARG A 126 -18.41 -11.09 6.66
C ARG A 126 -18.50 -9.59 7.01
N ILE A 127 -17.63 -8.75 6.49
CA ILE A 127 -17.69 -7.29 6.65
C ILE A 127 -18.91 -6.72 5.92
N GLY A 128 -19.18 -7.19 4.71
CA GLY A 128 -20.26 -6.72 3.83
C GLY A 128 -19.92 -5.44 3.06
N ALA A 129 -20.64 -5.23 1.96
CA ALA A 129 -20.33 -4.17 1.00
C ALA A 129 -20.42 -2.75 1.58
N GLU A 130 -21.47 -2.47 2.37
CA GLU A 130 -21.71 -1.15 2.95
C GLU A 130 -20.58 -0.71 3.89
N LYS A 131 -20.18 -1.57 4.85
CA LYS A 131 -19.08 -1.26 5.76
C LYS A 131 -17.75 -1.16 5.01
N MET A 132 -17.48 -2.07 4.08
CA MET A 132 -16.26 -2.05 3.26
C MET A 132 -16.15 -0.73 2.49
N LYS A 133 -17.23 -0.29 1.84
CA LYS A 133 -17.30 0.98 1.11
C LYS A 133 -17.10 2.17 2.05
N TYR A 134 -17.80 2.18 3.18
CA TYR A 134 -17.67 3.25 4.18
C TYR A 134 -16.21 3.44 4.62
N TYR A 135 -15.54 2.38 5.06
CA TYR A 135 -14.17 2.50 5.56
C TYR A 135 -13.15 2.79 4.46
N THR A 136 -13.30 2.24 3.26
CA THR A 136 -12.38 2.57 2.15
C THR A 136 -12.46 4.05 1.76
N GLN A 137 -13.66 4.64 1.80
CA GLN A 137 -13.85 6.08 1.62
C GLN A 137 -13.24 6.88 2.78
N LEU A 138 -13.49 6.45 4.02
CA LEU A 138 -12.97 7.09 5.22
C LEU A 138 -11.42 7.10 5.25
N PHE A 139 -10.78 6.04 4.75
CA PHE A 139 -9.33 5.94 4.60
C PHE A 139 -8.78 6.68 3.38
N ASN A 140 -9.64 7.18 2.50
CA ASN A 140 -9.26 7.73 1.20
C ASN A 140 -8.38 6.74 0.39
N TYR A 141 -8.77 5.44 0.42
CA TYR A 141 -8.00 4.36 -0.20
C TYR A 141 -8.39 4.15 -1.66
N GLY A 142 -7.89 5.02 -2.54
CA GLY A 142 -8.12 4.92 -3.99
C GLY A 142 -9.59 5.04 -4.40
N ASN A 143 -9.89 4.52 -5.59
CA ASN A 143 -11.25 4.46 -6.16
C ASN A 143 -11.74 3.02 -6.08
N MET A 144 -12.54 2.69 -5.07
CA MET A 144 -13.03 1.33 -4.84
C MET A 144 -14.45 1.17 -5.35
N ASP A 145 -14.63 0.33 -6.36
CA ASP A 145 -15.94 -0.08 -6.90
C ASP A 145 -16.44 -1.30 -6.12
N ILE A 146 -17.26 -1.03 -5.08
CA ILE A 146 -17.71 -2.04 -4.11
C ILE A 146 -19.23 -2.12 -4.11
N ASN A 147 -19.75 -3.35 -4.30
CA ASN A 147 -21.16 -3.69 -4.18
C ASN A 147 -21.32 -5.14 -3.69
N SER A 148 -22.55 -5.60 -3.48
CA SER A 148 -22.86 -6.95 -2.98
C SER A 148 -22.40 -8.08 -3.90
N GLU A 149 -22.32 -7.84 -5.21
CA GLU A 149 -21.96 -8.86 -6.21
C GLU A 149 -20.45 -9.06 -6.33
N ASN A 150 -19.66 -8.03 -5.96
CA ASN A 150 -18.20 -8.06 -6.11
C ASN A 150 -17.43 -7.99 -4.79
N ILE A 151 -18.10 -8.01 -3.63
CA ILE A 151 -17.50 -7.77 -2.31
C ILE A 151 -16.28 -8.64 -2.03
N ASP A 152 -16.20 -9.82 -2.55
CA ASP A 152 -15.10 -10.76 -2.30
C ASP A 152 -14.04 -10.81 -3.43
N LYS A 153 -14.14 -9.94 -4.42
CA LYS A 153 -13.24 -9.90 -5.59
C LYS A 153 -12.91 -8.53 -6.14
N PHE A 154 -13.56 -7.45 -5.67
CA PHE A 154 -13.40 -6.09 -6.23
C PHE A 154 -11.96 -5.59 -6.25
N TRP A 155 -11.08 -6.06 -5.35
CA TRP A 155 -9.65 -5.70 -5.32
C TRP A 155 -8.78 -6.56 -6.25
N LEU A 156 -9.31 -7.66 -6.76
CA LEU A 156 -8.65 -8.61 -7.67
C LEU A 156 -9.09 -8.42 -9.12
N GLU A 157 -10.34 -8.03 -9.30
CA GLU A 157 -11.03 -7.92 -10.58
C GLU A 157 -11.83 -6.60 -10.65
N GLY A 158 -12.32 -6.23 -11.84
CA GLY A 158 -13.19 -5.06 -12.02
C GLY A 158 -12.45 -3.72 -11.99
N ASN A 159 -13.15 -2.68 -11.51
CA ASN A 159 -12.80 -1.28 -11.71
C ASN A 159 -12.13 -0.62 -10.48
N SER A 160 -11.94 -1.36 -9.40
CA SER A 160 -11.25 -0.81 -8.22
C SER A 160 -9.79 -0.52 -8.51
N THR A 161 -9.35 0.70 -8.24
CA THR A 161 -8.00 1.16 -8.60
C THR A 161 -7.40 2.10 -7.56
N ILE A 162 -6.06 2.17 -7.53
CA ILE A 162 -5.28 3.02 -6.64
C ILE A 162 -3.99 3.46 -7.33
N THR A 163 -3.50 4.66 -7.04
CA THR A 163 -2.19 5.15 -7.49
C THR A 163 -1.10 4.85 -6.47
N GLN A 164 0.18 4.97 -6.88
CA GLN A 164 1.31 4.84 -5.94
C GLN A 164 1.29 5.97 -4.89
N TYR A 165 0.90 7.18 -5.25
CA TYR A 165 0.73 8.28 -4.30
C TYR A 165 -0.33 7.99 -3.24
N GLN A 166 -1.47 7.44 -3.63
CA GLN A 166 -2.54 7.05 -2.70
C GLN A 166 -2.11 5.91 -1.78
N GLN A 167 -1.34 4.92 -2.29
CA GLN A 167 -0.76 3.86 -1.46
C GLN A 167 0.15 4.45 -0.37
N ILE A 168 1.07 5.34 -0.75
CA ILE A 168 1.98 5.98 0.21
C ILE A 168 1.22 6.84 1.20
N TYR A 169 0.26 7.65 0.76
CA TYR A 169 -0.56 8.47 1.65
C TYR A 169 -1.28 7.63 2.71
N PHE A 170 -1.91 6.54 2.29
CA PHE A 170 -2.56 5.61 3.21
C PHE A 170 -1.56 4.99 4.21
N LEU A 171 -0.38 4.57 3.73
CA LEU A 171 0.65 4.00 4.59
C LEU A 171 1.21 5.00 5.60
N GLN A 172 1.36 6.28 5.23
CA GLN A 172 1.71 7.36 6.16
C GLN A 172 0.69 7.50 7.28
N LYS A 173 -0.62 7.54 6.93
CA LYS A 173 -1.71 7.60 7.90
C LYS A 173 -1.73 6.39 8.84
N LEU A 174 -1.53 5.19 8.29
CA LEU A 174 -1.42 3.97 9.10
C LEU A 174 -0.20 4.02 10.04
N TYR A 175 0.95 4.41 9.51
CA TYR A 175 2.19 4.45 10.28
C TYR A 175 2.12 5.43 11.45
N ASN A 176 1.59 6.62 11.20
CA ASN A 176 1.44 7.71 12.17
C ASN A 176 0.23 7.53 13.11
N LEU A 177 -0.55 6.44 12.96
CA LEU A 177 -1.76 6.16 13.74
C LEU A 177 -2.85 7.24 13.53
N GLU A 178 -2.94 7.78 12.32
CA GLU A 178 -3.86 8.87 11.95
C GLU A 178 -5.10 8.40 11.17
N LEU A 179 -5.28 7.09 10.97
CA LEU A 179 -6.53 6.58 10.41
C LEU A 179 -7.64 6.67 11.46
N PRO A 180 -8.89 6.96 11.06
CA PRO A 180 -10.00 7.17 12.00
C PRO A 180 -10.58 5.85 12.52
N ILE A 181 -9.74 5.04 13.14
CA ILE A 181 -10.02 3.75 13.79
C ILE A 181 -9.15 3.61 15.03
N LYS A 182 -9.38 2.58 15.84
CA LYS A 182 -8.60 2.37 17.06
C LYS A 182 -7.10 2.18 16.78
N GLU A 183 -6.26 2.89 17.52
CA GLU A 183 -4.80 2.81 17.41
C GLU A 183 -4.27 1.39 17.59
N GLU A 184 -4.89 0.62 18.47
CA GLU A 184 -4.53 -0.77 18.74
C GLU A 184 -4.53 -1.60 17.45
N TYR A 185 -5.57 -1.46 16.62
CA TYR A 185 -5.70 -2.19 15.35
C TYR A 185 -4.65 -1.76 14.34
N MET A 186 -4.33 -0.47 14.29
CA MET A 186 -3.25 0.03 13.45
C MET A 186 -1.89 -0.57 13.88
N LYS A 187 -1.59 -0.60 15.19
CA LYS A 187 -0.38 -1.20 15.74
C LYS A 187 -0.28 -2.70 15.42
N GLN A 188 -1.40 -3.44 15.55
CA GLN A 188 -1.45 -4.86 15.20
C GLN A 188 -1.18 -5.10 13.71
N VAL A 189 -1.79 -4.32 12.82
CA VAL A 189 -1.56 -4.46 11.37
C VAL A 189 -0.15 -4.05 10.98
N LYS A 190 0.43 -3.01 11.58
CA LYS A 190 1.85 -2.65 11.42
C LYS A 190 2.77 -3.82 11.78
N ALA A 191 2.51 -4.51 12.89
CA ALA A 191 3.28 -5.70 13.28
C ALA A 191 3.13 -6.85 12.27
N MET A 192 1.92 -7.05 11.71
CA MET A 192 1.69 -8.05 10.66
C MET A 192 2.43 -7.72 9.36
N MET A 193 2.66 -6.43 9.08
CA MET A 193 3.36 -5.96 7.87
C MET A 193 4.87 -6.18 7.93
N GLN A 194 5.47 -6.43 9.10
CA GLN A 194 6.92 -6.63 9.21
C GLN A 194 7.38 -7.76 8.27
N TYR A 195 8.24 -7.41 7.32
CA TYR A 195 8.69 -8.27 6.23
C TYR A 195 10.14 -8.73 6.40
N GLU A 196 11.05 -7.80 6.72
CA GLU A 196 12.48 -8.07 6.88
C GLU A 196 13.09 -7.18 7.96
N VAL A 197 13.98 -7.73 8.76
CA VAL A 197 14.76 -7.02 9.75
C VAL A 197 16.23 -7.14 9.38
N GLY A 198 16.85 -6.02 8.99
CA GLY A 198 18.27 -5.89 8.73
C GLY A 198 19.02 -5.32 9.95
N LYS A 199 20.31 -5.08 9.80
CA LYS A 199 21.15 -4.57 10.89
C LYS A 199 20.73 -3.18 11.41
N ASN A 200 20.37 -2.28 10.46
CA ASN A 200 20.05 -0.88 10.77
C ASN A 200 18.72 -0.43 10.13
N TYR A 201 17.87 -1.38 9.74
CA TYR A 201 16.57 -1.08 9.13
C TYR A 201 15.55 -2.18 9.38
N ILE A 202 14.29 -1.80 9.28
CA ILE A 202 13.16 -2.74 9.22
C ILE A 202 12.34 -2.39 7.99
N ILE A 203 12.10 -3.38 7.12
CA ILE A 203 11.15 -3.25 6.02
C ILE A 203 9.83 -3.85 6.46
N SER A 204 8.78 -3.06 6.41
CA SER A 204 7.40 -3.50 6.57
C SER A 204 6.65 -3.28 5.27
N GLY A 205 5.89 -4.29 4.82
CA GLY A 205 5.21 -4.15 3.55
C GLY A 205 4.25 -5.27 3.20
N LYS A 206 3.58 -5.09 2.07
CA LYS A 206 2.66 -6.07 1.49
C LYS A 206 2.84 -6.14 -0.02
N THR A 207 2.93 -7.36 -0.52
CA THR A 207 2.94 -7.65 -1.95
C THR A 207 1.52 -7.73 -2.49
N GLY A 208 1.36 -7.41 -3.78
CA GLY A 208 0.15 -7.65 -4.54
C GLY A 208 0.49 -8.17 -5.93
N TRP A 209 -0.40 -8.99 -6.49
CA TRP A 209 -0.30 -9.42 -7.88
C TRP A 209 -1.72 -9.60 -8.42
N ALA A 210 -2.07 -8.78 -9.40
CA ALA A 210 -3.26 -8.96 -10.23
C ALA A 210 -2.79 -9.50 -11.58
N ASN A 211 -3.28 -10.67 -11.92
CA ASN A 211 -3.01 -11.33 -13.19
C ASN A 211 -4.32 -11.59 -13.92
N SER A 212 -4.48 -10.98 -15.08
CA SER A 212 -5.61 -11.21 -15.98
C SER A 212 -5.08 -11.42 -17.39
N GLN A 213 -5.92 -11.93 -18.30
CA GLN A 213 -5.55 -12.09 -19.72
C GLN A 213 -5.11 -10.78 -20.41
N LYS A 214 -5.52 -9.63 -19.85
CA LYS A 214 -5.23 -8.31 -20.43
C LYS A 214 -4.11 -7.57 -19.75
N GLU A 215 -3.79 -7.88 -18.48
CA GLU A 215 -2.85 -7.10 -17.69
C GLU A 215 -2.31 -7.92 -16.52
N SER A 216 -0.99 -7.95 -16.38
CA SER A 216 -0.31 -8.47 -15.19
C SER A 216 0.39 -7.32 -14.48
N ILE A 217 0.03 -7.08 -13.22
CA ILE A 217 0.56 -5.98 -12.41
C ILE A 217 1.02 -6.53 -11.08
N ALA A 218 2.24 -6.22 -10.69
CA ALA A 218 2.75 -6.62 -9.39
C ALA A 218 3.15 -5.40 -8.55
N TRP A 219 2.80 -5.47 -7.26
CA TRP A 219 3.04 -4.44 -6.26
C TRP A 219 3.97 -4.94 -5.15
N PHE A 220 4.80 -4.05 -4.65
CA PHE A 220 5.33 -4.12 -3.30
C PHE A 220 5.22 -2.73 -2.68
N VAL A 221 4.42 -2.60 -1.63
CA VAL A 221 4.15 -1.33 -0.96
C VAL A 221 4.44 -1.45 0.53
N GLY A 222 4.96 -0.40 1.13
CA GLY A 222 5.34 -0.47 2.53
C GLY A 222 6.14 0.74 3.00
N TYR A 223 6.91 0.53 4.05
CA TYR A 223 7.83 1.52 4.59
C TYR A 223 9.11 0.85 5.11
N VAL A 224 10.17 1.66 5.14
CA VAL A 224 11.46 1.29 5.74
C VAL A 224 11.71 2.22 6.91
N GLU A 225 11.87 1.63 8.09
CA GLU A 225 12.32 2.31 9.29
C GLU A 225 13.84 2.20 9.38
N THR A 226 14.52 3.34 9.52
CA THR A 226 15.94 3.42 9.83
C THR A 226 16.11 4.06 11.21
N ASN A 227 17.33 4.17 11.73
CA ASN A 227 17.57 4.75 13.04
C ASN A 227 17.07 6.20 13.20
N ASP A 228 17.00 6.94 12.09
CA ASP A 228 16.74 8.38 12.08
C ASP A 228 15.59 8.83 11.18
N ASN A 229 15.01 7.92 10.37
CA ASN A 229 14.00 8.30 9.39
C ASN A 229 13.06 7.16 9.03
N VAL A 230 11.94 7.51 8.43
CA VAL A 230 11.01 6.57 7.79
C VAL A 230 10.83 6.93 6.33
N TYR A 231 10.86 5.91 5.48
CA TYR A 231 10.67 6.03 4.04
C TYR A 231 9.49 5.17 3.60
N PHE A 232 8.45 5.77 3.05
CA PHE A 232 7.30 5.05 2.51
C PHE A 232 7.51 4.80 1.03
N PHE A 233 7.28 3.58 0.58
CA PHE A 233 7.52 3.22 -0.82
C PHE A 233 6.32 2.50 -1.45
N ALA A 234 6.21 2.66 -2.76
CA ALA A 234 5.31 1.90 -3.60
C ALA A 234 6.01 1.55 -4.92
N THR A 235 6.31 0.28 -5.10
CA THR A 235 6.80 -0.31 -6.34
C THR A 235 5.62 -0.88 -7.10
N ASN A 236 5.50 -0.55 -8.39
CA ASN A 236 4.53 -1.15 -9.29
C ASN A 236 5.22 -1.55 -10.59
N VAL A 237 5.17 -2.82 -10.92
CA VAL A 237 5.84 -3.39 -12.09
C VAL A 237 4.86 -4.16 -12.97
N VAL A 238 5.17 -4.17 -14.26
CA VAL A 238 4.47 -4.95 -15.30
C VAL A 238 5.49 -5.74 -16.11
N PRO A 239 5.15 -6.95 -16.57
CA PRO A 239 6.07 -7.70 -17.42
C PRO A 239 6.20 -7.02 -18.78
N ASN A 240 7.38 -7.19 -19.41
CA ASN A 240 7.61 -6.91 -20.80
C ASN A 240 8.00 -8.20 -21.55
N GLU A 241 8.33 -8.11 -22.84
CA GLU A 241 8.66 -9.28 -23.68
C GLU A 241 9.85 -10.12 -23.16
N SER A 242 10.74 -9.48 -22.38
CA SER A 242 11.96 -10.13 -21.83
C SER A 242 11.78 -10.66 -20.42
N THR A 243 10.60 -10.50 -19.82
CA THR A 243 10.35 -10.85 -18.42
C THR A 243 10.18 -12.35 -18.23
N ASN A 244 10.95 -12.96 -17.32
CA ASN A 244 10.70 -14.32 -16.88
C ASN A 244 9.49 -14.36 -15.92
N MET A 245 8.38 -14.93 -16.37
CA MET A 245 7.13 -14.99 -15.60
C MET A 245 7.21 -15.90 -14.36
N GLU A 246 8.13 -16.87 -14.31
CA GLU A 246 8.32 -17.72 -13.13
C GLU A 246 8.86 -16.91 -11.94
N THR A 247 9.71 -15.92 -12.19
CA THR A 247 10.32 -15.07 -11.17
C THR A 247 9.62 -13.71 -11.02
N PHE A 248 8.71 -13.35 -11.92
CA PHE A 248 8.03 -12.06 -11.95
C PHE A 248 7.46 -11.65 -10.58
N GLY A 249 6.85 -12.62 -9.89
CA GLY A 249 6.30 -12.38 -8.56
C GLY A 249 7.36 -11.93 -7.53
N GLN A 250 8.61 -12.41 -7.64
CA GLN A 250 9.71 -12.07 -6.72
C GLN A 250 10.42 -10.78 -7.12
N VAL A 251 10.49 -10.49 -8.42
CA VAL A 251 11.22 -9.32 -8.97
C VAL A 251 10.81 -8.00 -8.28
N ARG A 252 9.52 -7.77 -7.99
CA ARG A 252 9.07 -6.54 -7.33
C ARG A 252 9.73 -6.28 -5.98
N ILE A 253 10.10 -7.34 -5.25
CA ILE A 253 10.75 -7.25 -3.93
C ILE A 253 12.24 -6.96 -4.12
N GLU A 254 12.91 -7.75 -4.97
CA GLU A 254 14.35 -7.63 -5.23
C GLU A 254 14.68 -6.27 -5.86
N LEU A 255 13.90 -5.84 -6.84
CA LEU A 255 14.02 -4.52 -7.46
C LEU A 255 13.86 -3.40 -6.42
N THR A 256 12.86 -3.50 -5.53
CA THR A 256 12.67 -2.52 -4.44
C THR A 256 13.90 -2.47 -3.55
N LYS A 257 14.42 -3.62 -3.12
CA LYS A 257 15.62 -3.69 -2.27
C LYS A 257 16.86 -3.13 -2.98
N ASP A 258 17.06 -3.44 -4.27
CA ASP A 258 18.16 -2.87 -5.05
C ASP A 258 18.03 -1.33 -5.17
N ILE A 259 16.83 -0.80 -5.35
CA ILE A 259 16.59 0.64 -5.35
C ILE A 259 16.90 1.25 -3.97
N LEU A 260 16.40 0.67 -2.89
CA LEU A 260 16.66 1.15 -1.53
C LEU A 260 18.15 1.15 -1.20
N ASN A 261 18.89 0.14 -1.64
CA ASN A 261 20.38 0.08 -1.54
C ASN A 261 21.03 1.21 -2.36
N LYS A 262 20.61 1.40 -3.62
CA LYS A 262 21.14 2.45 -4.50
C LYS A 262 20.91 3.86 -3.92
N LEU A 263 19.78 4.05 -3.25
CA LEU A 263 19.44 5.27 -2.52
C LEU A 263 20.15 5.39 -1.15
N LYS A 264 20.95 4.39 -0.74
CA LYS A 264 21.64 4.30 0.56
C LYS A 264 20.70 4.39 1.76
N ILE A 265 19.47 3.88 1.61
CA ILE A 265 18.48 3.80 2.69
C ILE A 265 18.69 2.53 3.51
N ILE A 266 19.02 1.43 2.82
CA ILE A 266 19.43 0.18 3.45
C ILE A 266 20.86 -0.17 3.00
N SER A 267 21.60 -0.97 3.78
CA SER A 267 22.87 -1.56 3.35
C SER A 267 22.66 -3.02 2.97
N LYS A 268 23.41 -3.49 1.96
CA LYS A 268 23.58 -4.94 1.79
C LYS A 268 24.41 -5.45 2.95
N ASP A 269 23.91 -6.43 3.67
CA ASP A 269 24.69 -7.21 4.64
C ASP A 269 25.77 -8.01 3.93
#